data_f1438d0a26f9154a19b3c686f5ffe055
#
_entry.id   f1438d0a26f9154a19b3c686f5ffe055
#
_cell.length_a   1.000
_cell.length_b   1.000
_cell.length_c   1.000
_cell.angle_alpha   90.00
_cell.angle_beta   90.00
_cell.angle_gamma   90.00
#
_symmetry.space_group_name_H-M   'P 1'
#
loop_
_entity.id
_entity.type
_entity.pdbx_description
1 polymer ?
#
loop_
_entity_poly.entity_id
_entity_poly.type
_entity_poly.pdbx_seq_one_letter_code
_entity_poly.pdbx_strand_id
1 'polypeptide(L)'
;IPPFLQDAITVGIGLFITYIGVKSAGLIEFSVALVNNGIASATDVVPQLATFSTKDVILAVIGLIITAILVSKKVKNSYLISIVATTIIGLLIGVTELPNFADYSVIPSIKPTFLQLDFAGLFTAKAGILVVVMTVFTLIISDLFDTIGTFIGTGKESGIFKIDKDGNMPKNLERALVCDSSTTIIGSLLGTSNVTTYVESSVGIEVGGRTGLTAVSAAICFGLSIFLAPIVAC
;
A
#
# COMPACT_ATOMS: atom_id res chain seq x y z
N ILE A 1 7.34 10.40 21.28
CA ILE A 1 5.90 9.98 21.22
C ILE A 1 5.65 9.01 22.37
N PRO A 2 4.64 9.23 23.24
CA PRO A 2 4.29 8.31 24.32
C PRO A 2 4.03 6.89 23.82
N PRO A 3 4.40 5.82 24.58
CA PRO A 3 4.26 4.44 24.12
C PRO A 3 2.83 4.05 23.71
N PHE A 4 1.82 4.51 24.46
CA PHE A 4 0.43 4.25 24.16
C PHE A 4 0.00 4.84 22.80
N LEU A 5 0.56 6.00 22.41
CA LEU A 5 0.26 6.64 21.13
C LEU A 5 0.93 5.88 19.98
N GLN A 6 2.13 5.34 20.21
CA GLN A 6 2.80 4.48 19.22
C GLN A 6 1.99 3.22 18.93
N ASP A 7 1.47 2.58 19.97
CA ASP A 7 0.63 1.39 19.82
C ASP A 7 -0.71 1.73 19.13
N ALA A 8 -1.31 2.86 19.49
CA ALA A 8 -2.55 3.35 18.83
C ALA A 8 -2.34 3.64 17.32
N ILE A 9 -1.22 4.27 16.95
CA ILE A 9 -0.87 4.52 15.55
C ILE A 9 -0.69 3.19 14.81
N THR A 10 0.04 2.24 15.36
CA THR A 10 0.27 0.93 14.74
C THR A 10 -1.05 0.17 14.51
N VAL A 11 -1.94 0.16 15.50
CA VAL A 11 -3.28 -0.46 15.37
C VAL A 11 -4.12 0.29 14.34
N GLY A 12 -4.09 1.62 14.35
CA GLY A 12 -4.83 2.45 13.40
C GLY A 12 -4.42 2.18 11.95
N ILE A 13 -3.12 2.03 11.69
CA ILE A 13 -2.59 1.68 10.36
C ILE A 13 -3.03 0.27 9.96
N GLY A 14 -2.96 -0.71 10.86
CA GLY A 14 -3.43 -2.06 10.59
C GLY A 14 -4.92 -2.09 10.19
N LEU A 15 -5.76 -1.32 10.89
CA LEU A 15 -7.18 -1.17 10.56
C LEU A 15 -7.39 -0.46 9.21
N PHE A 16 -6.60 0.57 8.92
CA PHE A 16 -6.66 1.31 7.66
C PHE A 16 -6.30 0.41 6.47
N ILE A 17 -5.22 -0.36 6.58
CA ILE A 17 -4.81 -1.32 5.53
C ILE A 17 -5.88 -2.41 5.35
N THR A 18 -6.46 -2.92 6.45
CA THR A 18 -7.57 -3.86 6.41
C THR A 18 -8.77 -3.27 5.66
N TYR A 19 -9.12 -2.02 5.94
CA TYR A 19 -10.19 -1.31 5.24
C TYR A 19 -9.91 -1.18 3.74
N ILE A 20 -8.68 -0.80 3.36
CA ILE A 20 -8.28 -0.73 1.94
C ILE A 20 -8.37 -2.11 1.29
N GLY A 21 -7.89 -3.16 1.97
CA GLY A 21 -7.98 -4.54 1.48
C GLY A 21 -9.41 -5.00 1.23
N VAL A 22 -10.30 -4.76 2.19
CA VAL A 22 -11.73 -5.10 2.09
C VAL A 22 -12.42 -4.30 0.96
N LYS A 23 -12.06 -3.02 0.79
CA LYS A 23 -12.53 -2.19 -0.31
C LYS A 23 -12.03 -2.71 -1.67
N SER A 24 -10.74 -3.01 -1.78
CA SER A 24 -10.13 -3.50 -3.02
C SER A 24 -10.63 -4.90 -3.40
N ALA A 25 -10.99 -5.71 -2.40
CA ALA A 25 -11.65 -7.00 -2.60
C ALA A 25 -13.11 -6.87 -3.07
N GLY A 26 -13.65 -5.65 -3.17
CA GLY A 26 -15.03 -5.42 -3.56
C GLY A 26 -16.07 -5.83 -2.49
N LEU A 27 -15.64 -6.06 -1.24
CA LEU A 27 -16.54 -6.40 -0.13
C LEU A 27 -17.30 -5.19 0.41
N ILE A 28 -16.77 -3.98 0.16
CA ILE A 28 -17.42 -2.71 0.48
C ILE A 28 -17.58 -1.92 -0.81
N GLU A 29 -18.80 -1.52 -1.10
CA GLU A 29 -19.16 -0.60 -2.17
C GLU A 29 -19.54 0.76 -1.59
N PHE A 30 -19.29 1.81 -2.36
CA PHE A 30 -19.69 3.15 -1.99
C PHE A 30 -20.92 3.55 -2.79
N SER A 31 -22.07 3.67 -2.12
CA SER A 31 -23.24 4.29 -2.73
C SER A 31 -23.17 5.79 -2.57
N VAL A 32 -23.36 6.51 -3.66
CA VAL A 32 -23.56 7.95 -3.62
C VAL A 32 -25.04 8.19 -3.39
N ALA A 33 -25.41 8.79 -2.26
CA ALA A 33 -26.77 9.21 -2.07
C ALA A 33 -27.11 10.25 -3.15
N LEU A 34 -28.23 10.02 -3.87
CA LEU A 34 -28.69 10.95 -4.90
C LEU A 34 -28.99 12.32 -4.27
N VAL A 35 -28.12 13.27 -4.52
CA VAL A 35 -28.30 14.65 -4.07
C VAL A 35 -29.18 15.40 -5.05
N ASN A 36 -30.16 16.12 -4.53
CA ASN A 36 -30.94 17.08 -5.29
C ASN A 36 -29.99 18.08 -5.97
N ASN A 37 -29.98 18.12 -7.31
CA ASN A 37 -29.20 18.96 -8.23
C ASN A 37 -27.93 18.35 -8.85
N GLY A 38 -27.67 17.04 -8.76
CA GLY A 38 -26.65 16.39 -9.58
C GLY A 38 -25.18 16.60 -9.16
N ILE A 39 -24.93 17.24 -8.04
CA ILE A 39 -23.57 17.42 -7.48
C ILE A 39 -23.49 16.58 -6.20
N ALA A 40 -22.82 15.44 -6.28
CA ALA A 40 -22.53 14.63 -5.11
C ALA A 40 -21.51 15.34 -4.22
N SER A 41 -21.84 15.53 -2.94
CA SER A 41 -20.87 15.96 -1.95
C SER A 41 -20.09 14.75 -1.41
N ALA A 42 -18.86 14.95 -0.98
CA ALA A 42 -18.06 13.88 -0.37
C ALA A 42 -18.71 13.28 0.89
N THR A 43 -19.63 13.99 1.53
CA THR A 43 -20.42 13.56 2.69
C THR A 43 -21.57 12.61 2.32
N ASP A 44 -21.91 12.51 1.05
CA ASP A 44 -23.03 11.72 0.58
C ASP A 44 -22.60 10.30 0.15
N VAL A 45 -21.32 9.99 0.30
CA VAL A 45 -20.74 8.69 0.01
C VAL A 45 -20.81 7.80 1.24
N VAL A 46 -21.71 6.81 1.21
CA VAL A 46 -21.90 5.88 2.33
C VAL A 46 -21.31 4.54 1.99
N PRO A 47 -20.41 3.98 2.83
CA PRO A 47 -19.92 2.62 2.65
C PRO A 47 -21.05 1.62 2.93
N GLN A 48 -21.29 0.71 2.01
CA GLN A 48 -22.27 -0.36 2.11
C GLN A 48 -21.59 -1.70 1.89
N LEU A 49 -22.12 -2.76 2.49
CA LEU A 49 -21.67 -4.11 2.16
C LEU A 49 -22.07 -4.42 0.71
N ALA A 50 -21.09 -4.88 -0.06
CA ALA A 50 -21.34 -5.30 -1.43
C ALA A 50 -22.27 -6.51 -1.48
N THR A 51 -22.96 -6.64 -2.60
CA THR A 51 -23.77 -7.82 -2.87
C THR A 51 -22.84 -9.00 -3.17
N PHE A 52 -22.82 -10.04 -2.31
CA PHE A 52 -22.02 -11.25 -2.46
C PHE A 52 -22.37 -12.09 -3.69
N SER A 53 -22.86 -11.45 -4.73
CA SER A 53 -23.35 -12.06 -5.97
C SER A 53 -22.33 -11.99 -7.12
N THR A 54 -21.32 -11.14 -7.00
CA THR A 54 -20.30 -10.97 -8.02
C THR A 54 -19.19 -12.03 -7.87
N LYS A 55 -18.70 -12.52 -9.01
CA LYS A 55 -17.62 -13.54 -9.02
C LYS A 55 -16.35 -13.05 -8.35
N ASP A 56 -16.07 -11.74 -8.44
CA ASP A 56 -14.89 -11.10 -7.87
C ASP A 56 -14.91 -11.16 -6.35
N VAL A 57 -16.05 -10.83 -5.73
CA VAL A 57 -16.25 -10.88 -4.28
C VAL A 57 -16.13 -12.31 -3.75
N ILE A 58 -16.70 -13.27 -4.47
CA ILE A 58 -16.60 -14.69 -4.11
C ILE A 58 -15.13 -15.14 -4.16
N LEU A 59 -14.41 -14.77 -5.22
CA LEU A 59 -12.99 -15.08 -5.37
C LEU A 59 -12.15 -14.47 -4.23
N ALA A 60 -12.43 -13.22 -3.87
CA ALA A 60 -11.76 -12.54 -2.77
C ALA A 60 -11.98 -13.26 -1.42
N VAL A 61 -13.21 -13.68 -1.14
CA VAL A 61 -13.55 -14.44 0.08
C VAL A 61 -12.83 -15.79 0.08
N ILE A 62 -12.81 -16.51 -1.03
CA ILE A 62 -12.08 -17.77 -1.17
C ILE A 62 -10.58 -17.56 -0.91
N GLY A 63 -9.97 -16.52 -1.50
CA GLY A 63 -8.56 -16.18 -1.27
C GLY A 63 -8.25 -15.87 0.18
N LEU A 64 -9.14 -15.14 0.86
CA LEU A 64 -9.00 -14.82 2.28
C LEU A 64 -9.06 -16.08 3.16
N ILE A 65 -9.99 -17.00 2.87
CA ILE A 65 -10.11 -18.28 3.58
C ILE A 65 -8.86 -19.13 3.35
N ILE A 66 -8.37 -19.24 2.11
CA ILE A 66 -7.14 -19.99 1.79
C ILE A 66 -5.97 -19.40 2.58
N THR A 67 -5.80 -18.07 2.59
CA THR A 67 -4.75 -17.39 3.33
C THR A 67 -4.84 -17.71 4.82
N ALA A 68 -6.02 -17.57 5.42
CA ALA A 68 -6.25 -17.84 6.83
C ALA A 68 -5.91 -19.30 7.21
N ILE A 69 -6.28 -20.27 6.39
CA ILE A 69 -5.97 -21.68 6.60
C ILE A 69 -4.46 -21.92 6.52
N LEU A 70 -3.78 -21.36 5.51
CA LEU A 70 -2.34 -21.57 5.31
C LEU A 70 -1.53 -20.93 6.43
N VAL A 71 -1.90 -19.70 6.85
CA VAL A 71 -1.26 -19.00 7.98
C VAL A 71 -1.50 -19.74 9.29
N SER A 72 -2.71 -20.19 9.55
CA SER A 72 -3.06 -20.97 10.75
C SER A 72 -2.29 -22.29 10.84
N LYS A 73 -2.03 -22.93 9.72
CA LYS A 73 -1.18 -24.12 9.62
C LYS A 73 0.32 -23.84 9.64
N LYS A 74 0.74 -22.59 9.77
CA LYS A 74 2.15 -22.15 9.77
C LYS A 74 2.94 -22.65 8.54
N VAL A 75 2.29 -22.71 7.37
CA VAL A 75 2.94 -23.10 6.13
C VAL A 75 3.95 -22.05 5.72
N LYS A 76 5.18 -22.45 5.39
CA LYS A 76 6.18 -21.52 4.83
C LYS A 76 5.64 -20.89 3.55
N ASN A 77 5.84 -19.58 3.40
CA ASN A 77 5.39 -18.78 2.25
C ASN A 77 3.85 -18.82 2.02
N SER A 78 3.07 -18.94 3.10
CA SER A 78 1.61 -19.02 3.06
C SER A 78 0.96 -17.94 2.20
N TYR A 79 1.44 -16.69 2.29
CA TYR A 79 0.92 -15.58 1.49
C TYR A 79 1.18 -15.76 0.00
N LEU A 80 2.40 -16.16 -0.39
CA LEU A 80 2.74 -16.38 -1.81
C LEU A 80 1.92 -17.54 -2.41
N ILE A 81 1.80 -18.63 -1.66
CA ILE A 81 1.00 -19.79 -2.08
C ILE A 81 -0.46 -19.41 -2.23
N SER A 82 -0.99 -18.61 -1.30
CA SER A 82 -2.37 -18.13 -1.37
C SER A 82 -2.61 -17.25 -2.59
N ILE A 83 -1.73 -16.29 -2.86
CA ILE A 83 -1.83 -15.42 -4.04
C ILE A 83 -1.85 -16.27 -5.32
N VAL A 84 -0.89 -17.17 -5.49
CA VAL A 84 -0.81 -18.04 -6.67
C VAL A 84 -2.05 -18.93 -6.80
N ALA A 85 -2.50 -19.54 -5.70
CA ALA A 85 -3.71 -20.37 -5.72
C ALA A 85 -4.96 -19.58 -6.09
N THR A 86 -5.13 -18.39 -5.50
CA THR A 86 -6.28 -17.51 -5.80
C THR A 86 -6.24 -17.02 -7.24
N THR A 87 -5.08 -16.67 -7.78
CA THR A 87 -4.91 -16.28 -9.19
C THR A 87 -5.29 -17.43 -10.13
N ILE A 88 -4.85 -18.66 -9.84
CA ILE A 88 -5.22 -19.84 -10.64
C ILE A 88 -6.74 -20.07 -10.61
N ILE A 89 -7.36 -19.95 -9.43
CA ILE A 89 -8.82 -20.08 -9.29
C ILE A 89 -9.51 -18.97 -10.07
N GLY A 90 -9.01 -17.74 -10.01
CA GLY A 90 -9.52 -16.58 -10.73
C GLY A 90 -9.49 -16.79 -12.26
N LEU A 91 -8.41 -17.35 -12.78
CA LEU A 91 -8.27 -17.73 -14.19
C LEU A 91 -9.30 -18.80 -14.59
N LEU A 92 -9.52 -19.82 -13.75
CA LEU A 92 -10.49 -20.89 -14.02
C LEU A 92 -11.95 -20.41 -14.01
N ILE A 93 -12.27 -19.44 -13.13
CA ILE A 93 -13.62 -18.86 -13.03
C ILE A 93 -13.85 -17.78 -14.10
N GLY A 94 -12.77 -17.32 -14.76
CA GLY A 94 -12.81 -16.25 -15.77
C GLY A 94 -13.01 -14.85 -15.17
N VAL A 95 -12.52 -14.63 -13.95
CA VAL A 95 -12.43 -13.33 -13.27
C VAL A 95 -11.13 -12.64 -13.64
N THR A 96 -10.04 -13.41 -13.62
CA THR A 96 -8.72 -12.94 -13.98
C THR A 96 -8.50 -13.12 -15.47
N GLU A 97 -8.16 -12.05 -16.18
CA GLU A 97 -7.83 -12.11 -17.60
C GLU A 97 -6.40 -12.62 -17.79
N LEU A 98 -6.19 -13.38 -18.86
CA LEU A 98 -4.83 -13.81 -19.22
C LEU A 98 -4.02 -12.60 -19.70
N PRO A 99 -2.75 -12.50 -19.29
CA PRO A 99 -1.90 -11.38 -19.66
C PRO A 99 -1.75 -11.31 -21.18
N ASN A 100 -2.02 -10.14 -21.74
CA ASN A 100 -1.80 -9.90 -23.16
C ASN A 100 -0.35 -9.42 -23.36
N PHE A 101 0.54 -10.33 -23.70
CA PHE A 101 1.96 -10.03 -23.90
C PHE A 101 2.24 -9.16 -25.15
N ALA A 102 1.27 -9.02 -26.06
CA ALA A 102 1.45 -8.28 -27.31
C ALA A 102 1.48 -6.76 -27.10
N ASP A 103 0.79 -6.26 -26.08
CA ASP A 103 0.64 -4.83 -25.82
C ASP A 103 1.69 -4.28 -24.82
N TYR A 104 2.51 -5.16 -24.24
CA TYR A 104 3.52 -4.77 -23.27
C TYR A 104 4.88 -4.51 -23.92
N SER A 105 5.38 -3.28 -23.78
CA SER A 105 6.78 -3.02 -24.02
C SER A 105 7.63 -3.63 -22.91
N VAL A 106 8.69 -4.35 -23.27
CA VAL A 106 9.60 -5.04 -22.31
C VAL A 106 10.18 -4.09 -21.26
N ILE A 107 10.34 -2.82 -21.61
CA ILE A 107 10.78 -1.76 -20.69
C ILE A 107 9.82 -0.58 -20.85
N PRO A 108 8.98 -0.28 -19.83
CA PRO A 108 8.11 0.88 -19.87
C PRO A 108 8.95 2.17 -19.89
N SER A 109 8.55 3.13 -20.74
CA SER A 109 9.24 4.41 -20.83
C SER A 109 8.81 5.33 -19.69
N ILE A 110 9.76 5.84 -18.93
CA ILE A 110 9.53 6.87 -17.90
C ILE A 110 9.54 8.30 -18.46
N LYS A 111 9.82 8.45 -19.77
CA LYS A 111 9.88 9.76 -20.45
C LYS A 111 8.66 10.66 -20.22
N PRO A 112 7.41 10.15 -20.22
CA PRO A 112 6.23 10.99 -20.04
C PRO A 112 6.10 11.61 -18.66
N THR A 113 6.71 10.99 -17.63
CA THR A 113 6.55 11.39 -16.23
C THR A 113 7.82 12.00 -15.63
N PHE A 114 8.97 11.74 -16.22
CA PHE A 114 10.26 12.18 -15.70
C PHE A 114 10.36 13.71 -15.70
N LEU A 115 10.58 14.29 -14.53
CA LEU A 115 10.71 15.75 -14.29
C LEU A 115 9.50 16.58 -14.79
N GLN A 116 8.32 16.00 -14.92
CA GLN A 116 7.09 16.70 -15.32
C GLN A 116 6.39 17.32 -14.12
N LEU A 117 7.11 18.13 -13.35
CA LEU A 117 6.56 18.82 -12.17
C LEU A 117 5.88 20.12 -12.60
N ASP A 118 4.57 20.20 -12.47
CA ASP A 118 3.79 21.42 -12.75
C ASP A 118 3.36 22.12 -11.45
N PHE A 119 4.27 22.89 -10.88
CA PHE A 119 3.95 23.71 -9.71
C PHE A 119 2.98 24.85 -10.06
N ALA A 120 3.07 25.41 -11.25
CA ALA A 120 2.19 26.51 -11.67
C ALA A 120 0.74 26.03 -11.79
N GLY A 121 0.53 24.83 -12.39
CA GLY A 121 -0.78 24.20 -12.50
C GLY A 121 -1.41 23.90 -11.14
N LEU A 122 -0.59 23.53 -10.14
CA LEU A 122 -1.07 23.30 -8.78
C LEU A 122 -1.71 24.55 -8.16
N PHE A 123 -1.08 25.72 -8.34
CA PHE A 123 -1.59 26.98 -7.76
C PHE A 123 -2.67 27.66 -8.61
N THR A 124 -2.78 27.31 -9.89
CA THR A 124 -3.83 27.83 -10.79
C THR A 124 -5.06 26.91 -10.87
N ALA A 125 -5.07 25.82 -10.08
CA ALA A 125 -6.18 24.88 -10.05
C ALA A 125 -7.51 25.57 -9.74
N LYS A 126 -8.58 25.22 -10.46
CA LYS A 126 -9.93 25.77 -10.29
C LYS A 126 -10.50 25.56 -8.88
N ALA A 127 -9.94 24.64 -8.12
CA ALA A 127 -10.35 24.34 -6.75
C ALA A 127 -10.02 25.43 -5.72
N GLY A 128 -9.17 26.40 -6.09
CA GLY A 128 -8.73 27.47 -5.18
C GLY A 128 -7.56 27.07 -4.29
N ILE A 129 -6.73 28.05 -3.95
CA ILE A 129 -5.47 27.87 -3.20
C ILE A 129 -5.67 27.21 -1.82
N LEU A 130 -6.77 27.52 -1.15
CA LEU A 130 -7.07 26.94 0.17
C LEU A 130 -7.26 25.43 0.09
N VAL A 131 -7.97 24.93 -0.92
CA VAL A 131 -8.20 23.49 -1.13
C VAL A 131 -6.87 22.80 -1.43
N VAL A 132 -6.03 23.40 -2.27
CA VAL A 132 -4.70 22.87 -2.59
C VAL A 132 -3.84 22.76 -1.33
N VAL A 133 -3.76 23.81 -0.52
CA VAL A 133 -2.97 23.81 0.72
C VAL A 133 -3.49 22.76 1.70
N MET A 134 -4.81 22.67 1.90
CA MET A 134 -5.42 21.67 2.79
C MET A 134 -5.18 20.25 2.29
N THR A 135 -5.25 20.01 0.98
CA THR A 135 -4.97 18.70 0.39
C THR A 135 -3.51 18.30 0.60
N VAL A 136 -2.57 19.19 0.30
CA VAL A 136 -1.14 18.94 0.52
C VAL A 136 -0.85 18.65 1.99
N PHE A 137 -1.42 19.47 2.90
CA PHE A 137 -1.27 19.26 4.34
C PHE A 137 -1.82 17.90 4.80
N THR A 138 -2.99 17.52 4.31
CA THR A 138 -3.60 16.21 4.62
C THR A 138 -2.73 15.06 4.11
N LEU A 139 -2.20 15.16 2.89
CA LEU A 139 -1.31 14.14 2.32
C LEU A 139 -0.02 14.01 3.12
N ILE A 140 0.60 15.13 3.52
CA ILE A 140 1.82 15.12 4.34
C ILE A 140 1.56 14.45 5.69
N ILE A 141 0.47 14.78 6.36
CA ILE A 141 0.13 14.18 7.65
C ILE A 141 -0.16 12.68 7.50
N SER A 142 -0.92 12.30 6.48
CA SER A 142 -1.24 10.90 6.21
C SER A 142 0.03 10.08 5.97
N ASP A 143 0.93 10.56 5.12
CA ASP A 143 2.21 9.93 4.81
C ASP A 143 3.12 9.82 6.05
N LEU A 144 3.19 10.90 6.84
CA LEU A 144 4.01 10.92 8.07
C LEU A 144 3.52 9.89 9.10
N PHE A 145 2.21 9.77 9.29
CA PHE A 145 1.66 8.77 10.22
C PHE A 145 1.84 7.35 9.71
N ASP A 146 1.69 7.11 8.41
CA ASP A 146 1.92 5.82 7.78
C ASP A 146 3.38 5.38 7.95
N THR A 147 4.32 6.23 7.58
CA THR A 147 5.76 5.97 7.72
C THR A 147 6.17 5.72 9.19
N ILE A 148 5.74 6.58 10.12
CA ILE A 148 6.08 6.41 11.55
C ILE A 148 5.49 5.11 12.09
N GLY A 149 4.24 4.80 11.77
CA GLY A 149 3.59 3.60 12.28
C GLY A 149 4.21 2.32 11.71
N THR A 150 4.53 2.32 10.43
CA THR A 150 5.22 1.22 9.77
C THR A 150 6.60 0.98 10.36
N PHE A 151 7.39 2.04 10.59
CA PHE A 151 8.70 1.91 11.23
C PHE A 151 8.61 1.45 12.69
N ILE A 152 7.62 1.92 13.44
CA ILE A 152 7.43 1.45 14.83
C ILE A 152 7.02 -0.03 14.82
N GLY A 153 6.08 -0.43 13.97
CA GLY A 153 5.61 -1.81 13.87
C GLY A 153 6.73 -2.77 13.45
N THR A 154 7.33 -2.53 12.30
CA THR A 154 8.41 -3.36 11.75
C THR A 154 9.69 -3.30 12.59
N GLY A 155 9.97 -2.16 13.21
CA GLY A 155 11.13 -1.95 14.08
C GLY A 155 11.04 -2.69 15.41
N LYS A 156 9.84 -2.78 16.00
CA LYS A 156 9.59 -3.62 17.19
C LYS A 156 9.80 -5.10 16.86
N GLU A 157 9.26 -5.55 15.74
CA GLU A 157 9.31 -6.94 15.31
C GLU A 157 10.73 -7.38 14.91
N SER A 158 11.44 -6.53 14.19
CA SER A 158 12.84 -6.81 13.79
C SER A 158 13.84 -6.66 14.93
N GLY A 159 13.49 -5.88 15.97
CA GLY A 159 14.37 -5.51 17.06
C GLY A 159 15.47 -4.48 16.68
N ILE A 160 15.35 -3.86 15.48
CA ILE A 160 16.31 -2.85 14.99
C ILE A 160 16.13 -1.53 15.73
N PHE A 161 14.89 -1.14 16.00
CA PHE A 161 14.57 0.09 16.73
C PHE A 161 14.29 -0.24 18.20
N LYS A 162 15.35 -0.32 19.00
CA LYS A 162 15.22 -0.47 20.46
C LYS A 162 14.93 0.90 21.05
N ILE A 163 13.72 1.08 21.53
CA ILE A 163 13.33 2.27 22.29
C ILE A 163 14.07 2.22 23.63
N ASP A 164 14.76 3.29 23.98
CA ASP A 164 15.45 3.40 25.25
C ASP A 164 14.43 3.45 26.41
N LYS A 165 14.86 3.07 27.62
CA LYS A 165 14.00 3.08 28.83
C LYS A 165 13.39 4.46 29.11
N ASP A 166 14.02 5.52 28.61
CA ASP A 166 13.58 6.91 28.75
C ASP A 166 12.59 7.35 27.63
N GLY A 167 12.17 6.43 26.74
CA GLY A 167 11.23 6.72 25.66
C GLY A 167 11.83 7.51 24.50
N ASN A 168 13.16 7.69 24.47
CA ASN A 168 13.83 8.38 23.38
C ASN A 168 13.87 7.51 22.13
N MET A 169 13.56 8.13 20.98
CA MET A 169 13.67 7.46 19.70
C MET A 169 15.12 7.16 19.35
N PRO A 170 15.45 5.94 18.90
CA PRO A 170 16.81 5.61 18.53
C PRO A 170 17.24 6.42 17.29
N LYS A 171 18.51 6.84 17.26
CA LYS A 171 19.10 7.58 16.12
C LYS A 171 18.94 6.86 14.78
N ASN A 172 18.80 5.54 14.81
CA ASN A 172 18.58 4.74 13.62
C ASN A 172 17.20 5.00 13.00
N LEU A 173 16.17 5.30 13.79
CA LEU A 173 14.83 5.65 13.30
C LEU A 173 14.86 7.02 12.60
N GLU A 174 15.57 8.00 13.16
CA GLU A 174 15.74 9.31 12.53
C GLU A 174 16.39 9.19 11.15
N ARG A 175 17.45 8.37 11.04
CA ARG A 175 18.11 8.11 9.75
C ARG A 175 17.19 7.39 8.77
N ALA A 176 16.38 6.45 9.24
CA ALA A 176 15.41 5.75 8.40
C ALA A 176 14.34 6.71 7.86
N LEU A 177 13.82 7.62 8.69
CA LEU A 177 12.87 8.65 8.27
C LEU A 177 13.47 9.59 7.21
N VAL A 178 14.73 10.02 7.39
CA VAL A 178 15.41 10.86 6.39
C VAL A 178 15.62 10.10 5.08
N CYS A 179 15.93 8.81 5.12
CA CYS A 179 16.08 7.97 3.95
C CYS A 179 14.75 7.84 3.20
N ASP A 180 13.66 7.55 3.91
CA ASP A 180 12.30 7.43 3.37
C ASP A 180 11.85 8.71 2.67
N SER A 181 11.97 9.85 3.35
CA SER A 181 11.64 11.17 2.78
C SER A 181 12.49 11.51 1.55
N SER A 182 13.79 11.19 1.58
CA SER A 182 14.68 11.42 0.44
C SER A 182 14.28 10.56 -0.77
N THR A 183 13.87 9.32 -0.53
CA THR A 183 13.42 8.40 -1.56
C THR A 183 12.10 8.86 -2.18
N THR A 184 11.19 9.41 -1.37
CA THR A 184 9.92 10.00 -1.83
C THR A 184 10.19 11.21 -2.75
N ILE A 185 11.15 12.08 -2.41
CA ILE A 185 11.55 13.19 -3.28
C ILE A 185 12.10 12.66 -4.61
N ILE A 186 12.98 11.67 -4.60
CA ILE A 186 13.53 11.06 -5.81
C ILE A 186 12.41 10.41 -6.63
N GLY A 187 11.50 9.69 -5.99
CA GLY A 187 10.35 9.07 -6.63
C GLY A 187 9.46 10.10 -7.36
N SER A 188 9.17 11.23 -6.72
CA SER A 188 8.37 12.31 -7.33
C SER A 188 9.06 12.93 -8.54
N LEU A 189 10.39 13.08 -8.53
CA LEU A 189 11.16 13.54 -9.69
C LEU A 189 11.13 12.53 -10.85
N LEU A 190 11.05 11.24 -10.55
CA LEU A 190 10.88 10.18 -11.53
C LEU A 190 9.43 10.06 -12.04
N GLY A 191 8.49 10.75 -11.39
CA GLY A 191 7.07 10.73 -11.74
C GLY A 191 6.31 9.53 -11.19
N THR A 192 6.81 8.92 -10.11
CA THR A 192 6.08 7.88 -9.36
C THR A 192 5.22 8.51 -8.25
N SER A 193 4.32 7.73 -7.67
CA SER A 193 3.66 8.08 -6.42
C SER A 193 4.69 8.15 -5.28
N ASN A 194 4.24 8.51 -4.07
CA ASN A 194 5.13 8.54 -2.92
C ASN A 194 5.78 7.14 -2.72
N VAL A 195 7.02 7.15 -2.26
CA VAL A 195 7.78 5.92 -1.94
C VAL A 195 7.84 5.82 -0.44
N THR A 196 7.18 4.83 0.12
CA THR A 196 7.12 4.60 1.56
C THR A 196 7.53 3.18 1.92
N THR A 197 7.86 2.96 3.17
CA THR A 197 8.16 1.63 3.69
C THR A 197 6.87 0.83 3.87
N TYR A 198 6.81 -0.37 3.31
CA TYR A 198 5.62 -1.23 3.36
C TYR A 198 5.54 -2.04 4.64
N VAL A 199 4.32 -2.12 5.20
CA VAL A 199 4.01 -2.97 6.38
C VAL A 199 4.21 -4.45 6.06
N GLU A 200 4.05 -4.86 4.81
CA GLU A 200 4.28 -6.22 4.31
C GLU A 200 5.73 -6.70 4.53
N SER A 201 6.66 -5.77 4.77
CA SER A 201 8.02 -6.10 5.20
C SER A 201 8.05 -6.89 6.51
N SER A 202 7.01 -6.80 7.35
CA SER A 202 6.86 -7.58 8.58
C SER A 202 6.86 -9.08 8.30
N VAL A 203 6.25 -9.52 7.20
CA VAL A 203 6.25 -10.93 6.79
C VAL A 203 7.67 -11.44 6.54
N GLY A 204 8.51 -10.63 5.89
CA GLY A 204 9.93 -10.96 5.67
C GLY A 204 10.73 -10.98 6.98
N ILE A 205 10.41 -10.09 7.91
CA ILE A 205 11.02 -10.02 9.24
C ILE A 205 10.66 -11.23 10.10
N GLU A 206 9.41 -11.67 10.05
CA GLU A 206 8.90 -12.85 10.76
C GLU A 206 9.63 -14.13 10.32
N VAL A 207 9.93 -14.26 9.03
CA VAL A 207 10.70 -15.39 8.47
C VAL A 207 12.21 -15.29 8.76
N GLY A 208 12.68 -14.18 9.35
CA GLY A 208 14.08 -13.98 9.77
C GLY A 208 14.87 -12.98 8.94
N GLY A 209 14.24 -12.27 8.01
CA GLY A 209 14.87 -11.22 7.19
C GLY A 209 15.09 -9.93 7.96
N ARG A 210 16.23 -9.81 8.69
CA ARG A 210 16.50 -8.67 9.59
C ARG A 210 17.76 -7.90 9.26
N THR A 211 18.29 -8.07 8.07
CA THR A 211 19.56 -7.46 7.64
C THR A 211 19.38 -6.62 6.39
N GLY A 212 20.31 -5.70 6.12
CA GLY A 212 20.32 -4.91 4.88
C GLY A 212 20.38 -5.76 3.62
N LEU A 213 20.90 -6.99 3.70
CA LEU A 213 20.91 -7.93 2.57
C LEU A 213 19.49 -8.32 2.14
N THR A 214 18.55 -8.44 3.09
CA THR A 214 17.13 -8.68 2.79
C THR A 214 16.55 -7.54 1.96
N ALA A 215 16.85 -6.28 2.33
CA ALA A 215 16.39 -5.11 1.59
C ALA A 215 16.99 -5.07 0.16
N VAL A 216 18.28 -5.40 0.00
CA VAL A 216 18.91 -5.50 -1.32
C VAL A 216 18.28 -6.60 -2.16
N SER A 217 17.99 -7.76 -1.57
CA SER A 217 17.31 -8.86 -2.27
C SER A 217 15.90 -8.45 -2.72
N ALA A 218 15.15 -7.74 -1.88
CA ALA A 218 13.83 -7.20 -2.24
C ALA A 218 13.95 -6.18 -3.40
N ALA A 219 14.94 -5.28 -3.35
CA ALA A 219 15.18 -4.32 -4.42
C ALA A 219 15.49 -5.00 -5.76
N ILE A 220 16.28 -6.07 -5.75
CA ILE A 220 16.55 -6.88 -6.95
C ILE A 220 15.25 -7.53 -7.47
N CYS A 221 14.42 -8.09 -6.59
CA CYS A 221 13.13 -8.66 -6.99
C CYS A 221 12.20 -7.60 -7.59
N PHE A 222 12.15 -6.40 -7.02
CA PHE A 222 11.41 -5.28 -7.62
C PHE A 222 11.96 -4.91 -9.01
N GLY A 223 13.29 -4.85 -9.18
CA GLY A 223 13.90 -4.62 -10.49
C GLY A 223 13.54 -5.70 -11.51
N LEU A 224 13.53 -6.97 -11.10
CA LEU A 224 13.13 -8.08 -11.97
C LEU A 224 11.62 -8.07 -12.28
N SER A 225 10.78 -7.56 -11.38
CA SER A 225 9.33 -7.49 -11.59
C SER A 225 8.94 -6.58 -12.76
N ILE A 226 9.80 -5.65 -13.18
CA ILE A 226 9.60 -4.83 -14.39
C ILE A 226 9.41 -5.72 -15.62
N PHE A 227 10.16 -6.80 -15.73
CA PHE A 227 10.05 -7.76 -16.84
C PHE A 227 8.85 -8.69 -16.69
N LEU A 228 8.33 -8.84 -15.47
CA LEU A 228 7.16 -9.65 -15.15
C LEU A 228 5.87 -8.83 -15.08
N ALA A 229 5.93 -7.53 -15.42
CA ALA A 229 4.79 -6.62 -15.38
C ALA A 229 3.53 -7.19 -16.04
N PRO A 230 3.57 -7.88 -17.21
CA PRO A 230 2.38 -8.47 -17.81
C PRO A 230 1.72 -9.55 -16.93
N ILE A 231 2.53 -10.28 -16.15
CA ILE A 231 2.04 -11.35 -15.26
C ILE A 231 1.47 -10.77 -13.96
N VAL A 232 2.08 -9.69 -13.47
CA VAL A 232 1.67 -9.03 -12.23
C VAL A 232 0.41 -8.18 -12.41
N ALA A 233 0.11 -7.76 -13.63
CA ALA A 233 -1.06 -6.95 -13.98
C ALA A 233 -2.34 -7.77 -14.21
N CYS A 234 -2.29 -9.09 -14.01
CA CYS A 234 -3.45 -9.99 -14.15
C CYS A 234 -4.45 -9.88 -13.01
#